data_04fb15c1e9241fcb1e6795c0cba8126e
#
_entry.id   04fb15c1e9241fcb1e6795c0cba8126e
#
_cell.length_a   1.000
_cell.length_b   1.000
_cell.length_c   1.000
_cell.angle_alpha   90.00
_cell.angle_beta   90.00
_cell.angle_gamma   90.00
#
_symmetry.space_group_name_H-M   'P 1'
#
loop_
_entity.id
_entity.type
_entity.pdbx_description
1 polymer ?
#
loop_
_entity_poly.entity_id
_entity_poly.type
_entity_poly.pdbx_seq_one_letter_code
_entity_poly.pdbx_strand_id
1 'polypeptide(L)'
;MTAQQTYTNVCKKLWAYFGGEAPAAVVPADEDLALGVFAGLYREGFRLAGKRVHILGTGSFADALAACLKNGGAAGVTVGEANDDTVPTTGSALRGAPGDTASETIPGGAAYYIRLAGGEEPALARLTGAEGVCDLTVLPLRSRLLLDAEEADLLTSGGVYPLAAAVGIVRGRILGTAPAPSEIEEVVRRYLRGASDIAVTGLLGDGASAVAEALSRLTRRPFVRVGRGNVAEAFAGATGRLFLLEEGVAADPAALATVVGNGRCVFVAPPLDTLKEGGGDPARAARYRSVLGIYTAFCDRTYEHTGDPQDTARRIWDDFLRAPYLKRSK
;
A
#
# COMPACT_ATOMS: atom_id res chain seq x y z
N MET A 1 11.98 16.25 0.23
CA MET A 1 10.98 16.43 -0.86
C MET A 1 9.64 16.65 -0.18
N THR A 2 8.89 17.67 -0.56
CA THR A 2 7.57 17.94 0.03
C THR A 2 6.53 16.93 -0.47
N ALA A 3 5.42 16.76 0.25
CA ALA A 3 4.30 15.89 -0.18
C ALA A 3 3.79 16.28 -1.58
N GLN A 4 3.68 17.58 -1.86
CA GLN A 4 3.29 18.11 -3.17
C GLN A 4 4.26 17.73 -4.30
N GLN A 5 5.57 17.79 -4.04
CA GLN A 5 6.58 17.37 -5.02
C GLN A 5 6.51 15.87 -5.29
N THR A 6 6.29 15.07 -4.25
CA THR A 6 6.10 13.61 -4.39
C THR A 6 4.90 13.32 -5.27
N TYR A 7 3.76 13.94 -5.00
CA TYR A 7 2.53 13.79 -5.76
C TYR A 7 2.71 14.15 -7.24
N THR A 8 3.29 15.32 -7.52
CA THR A 8 3.58 15.77 -8.89
C THR A 8 4.50 14.79 -9.63
N ASN A 9 5.53 14.26 -8.96
CA ASN A 9 6.44 13.29 -9.55
C ASN A 9 5.74 11.96 -9.87
N VAL A 10 4.82 11.52 -9.03
CA VAL A 10 4.00 10.33 -9.29
C VAL A 10 3.10 10.56 -10.51
N CYS A 11 2.42 11.69 -10.62
CA CYS A 11 1.61 12.05 -11.79
C CYS A 11 2.43 12.02 -13.10
N LYS A 12 3.64 12.60 -13.11
CA LYS A 12 4.54 12.56 -14.26
C LYS A 12 4.95 11.15 -14.65
N LYS A 13 5.27 10.29 -13.67
CA LYS A 13 5.59 8.87 -13.92
C LYS A 13 4.40 8.11 -14.49
N LEU A 14 3.22 8.29 -13.93
CA LEU A 14 2.00 7.66 -14.43
C LEU A 14 1.71 8.10 -15.87
N TRP A 15 1.83 9.40 -16.17
CA TRP A 15 1.69 9.91 -17.54
C TRP A 15 2.67 9.23 -18.50
N ALA A 16 3.95 9.16 -18.13
CA ALA A 16 4.98 8.52 -18.96
C ALA A 16 4.66 7.03 -19.25
N TYR A 17 4.04 6.35 -18.31
CA TYR A 17 3.59 4.95 -18.51
C TYR A 17 2.39 4.82 -19.47
N PHE A 18 1.54 5.84 -19.58
CA PHE A 18 0.54 5.90 -20.65
C PHE A 18 1.15 6.17 -22.04
N GLY A 19 2.40 6.62 -22.10
CA GLY A 19 3.13 6.99 -23.31
C GLY A 19 3.06 8.50 -23.61
N GLY A 20 4.18 9.05 -24.07
CA GLY A 20 4.36 10.46 -24.37
C GLY A 20 4.99 11.26 -23.23
N GLU A 21 5.39 12.48 -23.56
CA GLU A 21 5.97 13.43 -22.61
C GLU A 21 4.88 14.09 -21.76
N ALA A 22 5.11 14.17 -20.47
CA ALA A 22 4.15 14.78 -19.55
C ALA A 22 4.09 16.31 -19.76
N PRO A 23 2.90 16.91 -19.91
CA PRO A 23 2.77 18.36 -19.97
C PRO A 23 3.18 19.01 -18.64
N ALA A 24 3.45 20.31 -18.65
CA ALA A 24 3.81 21.04 -17.44
C ALA A 24 2.74 20.94 -16.34
N ALA A 25 1.46 20.93 -16.71
CA ALA A 25 0.31 20.82 -15.82
C ALA A 25 -0.32 19.41 -15.91
N VAL A 26 0.36 18.40 -15.39
CA VAL A 26 -0.11 17.01 -15.38
C VAL A 26 -0.89 16.64 -14.11
N VAL A 27 -0.91 17.52 -13.11
CA VAL A 27 -1.61 17.29 -11.85
C VAL A 27 -3.12 17.42 -12.08
N PRO A 28 -3.91 16.36 -11.80
CA PRO A 28 -5.35 16.40 -11.95
C PRO A 28 -5.99 17.44 -11.04
N ALA A 29 -7.11 18.03 -11.48
CA ALA A 29 -7.98 18.85 -10.65
C ALA A 29 -8.74 17.98 -9.63
N ASP A 30 -9.33 18.61 -8.62
CA ASP A 30 -10.05 17.90 -7.54
C ASP A 30 -11.19 17.03 -8.07
N GLU A 31 -11.92 17.49 -9.07
CA GLU A 31 -13.01 16.74 -9.72
C GLU A 31 -12.47 15.49 -10.45
N ASP A 32 -11.32 15.61 -11.12
CA ASP A 32 -10.70 14.47 -11.81
C ASP A 32 -10.20 13.43 -10.81
N LEU A 33 -9.63 13.90 -9.69
CA LEU A 33 -9.22 13.04 -8.60
C LEU A 33 -10.43 12.33 -7.97
N ALA A 34 -11.53 13.04 -7.73
CA ALA A 34 -12.75 12.47 -7.18
C ALA A 34 -13.31 11.36 -8.09
N LEU A 35 -13.32 11.57 -9.41
CA LEU A 35 -13.69 10.54 -10.38
C LEU A 35 -12.71 9.37 -10.37
N GLY A 36 -11.42 9.62 -10.27
CA GLY A 36 -10.39 8.59 -10.13
C GLY A 36 -10.57 7.74 -8.87
N VAL A 37 -10.88 8.37 -7.73
CA VAL A 37 -11.20 7.66 -6.47
C VAL A 37 -12.44 6.79 -6.65
N PHE A 38 -13.51 7.34 -7.23
CA PHE A 38 -14.74 6.59 -7.48
C PHE A 38 -14.47 5.34 -8.33
N ALA A 39 -13.71 5.48 -9.41
CA ALA A 39 -13.30 4.35 -10.27
C ALA A 39 -12.47 3.31 -9.48
N GLY A 40 -11.55 3.76 -8.64
CA GLY A 40 -10.73 2.89 -7.79
C GLY A 40 -11.56 2.10 -6.78
N LEU A 41 -12.47 2.75 -6.09
CA LEU A 41 -13.37 2.11 -5.14
C LEU A 41 -14.23 1.03 -5.83
N TYR A 42 -14.82 1.37 -6.97
CA TYR A 42 -15.65 0.42 -7.72
C TYR A 42 -14.85 -0.81 -8.18
N ARG A 43 -13.63 -0.60 -8.65
CA ARG A 43 -12.71 -1.66 -9.06
C ARG A 43 -12.39 -2.63 -7.91
N GLU A 44 -12.14 -2.11 -6.71
CA GLU A 44 -11.80 -2.91 -5.51
C GLU A 44 -13.03 -3.54 -4.84
N GLY A 45 -14.21 -3.41 -5.45
CA GLY A 45 -15.42 -4.08 -4.98
C GLY A 45 -16.27 -3.27 -4.01
N PHE A 46 -15.94 -2.01 -3.72
CA PHE A 46 -16.79 -1.14 -2.91
C PHE A 46 -18.15 -0.94 -3.58
N ARG A 47 -19.22 -1.12 -2.84
CA ARG A 47 -20.60 -0.93 -3.31
C ARG A 47 -21.20 0.24 -2.58
N LEU A 48 -21.16 1.43 -3.21
CA LEU A 48 -21.54 2.70 -2.59
C LEU A 48 -23.05 2.88 -2.45
N ALA A 49 -23.85 2.24 -3.32
CA ALA A 49 -25.30 2.38 -3.32
C ALA A 49 -25.92 2.00 -1.97
N GLY A 50 -26.62 2.94 -1.36
CA GLY A 50 -27.24 2.77 -0.04
C GLY A 50 -26.27 2.73 1.15
N LYS A 51 -24.97 2.91 0.93
CA LYS A 51 -23.95 2.90 1.99
C LYS A 51 -23.59 4.31 2.45
N ARG A 52 -23.17 4.40 3.69
CA ARG A 52 -22.63 5.64 4.28
C ARG A 52 -21.12 5.65 4.14
N VAL A 53 -20.58 6.82 3.78
CA VAL A 53 -19.14 7.02 3.58
C VAL A 53 -18.67 8.15 4.48
N HIS A 54 -17.55 7.97 5.15
CA HIS A 54 -16.88 9.02 5.89
C HIS A 54 -15.54 9.38 5.24
N ILE A 55 -15.35 10.66 4.89
CA ILE A 55 -14.11 11.19 4.35
C ILE A 55 -13.30 11.77 5.50
N LEU A 56 -12.11 11.22 5.74
CA LEU A 56 -11.14 11.66 6.72
C LEU A 56 -10.22 12.70 6.10
N GLY A 57 -10.42 13.95 6.44
CA GLY A 57 -9.75 15.13 5.88
C GLY A 57 -10.74 16.17 5.40
N THR A 58 -10.26 17.38 5.11
CA THR A 58 -11.06 18.56 4.74
C THR A 58 -10.48 19.27 3.51
N GLY A 59 -11.20 20.25 2.98
CA GLY A 59 -10.79 21.08 1.85
C GLY A 59 -11.53 20.80 0.55
N SER A 60 -11.18 21.54 -0.52
CA SER A 60 -11.88 21.51 -1.80
C SER A 60 -11.97 20.12 -2.42
N PHE A 61 -10.93 19.33 -2.26
CA PHE A 61 -10.94 17.95 -2.74
C PHE A 61 -11.92 17.05 -1.94
N ALA A 62 -12.03 17.23 -0.62
CA ALA A 62 -13.02 16.52 0.19
C ALA A 62 -14.45 16.82 -0.29
N ASP A 63 -14.72 18.10 -0.59
CA ASP A 63 -16.03 18.55 -1.08
C ASP A 63 -16.35 17.97 -2.48
N ALA A 64 -15.38 18.00 -3.39
CA ALA A 64 -15.53 17.40 -4.73
C ALA A 64 -15.77 15.88 -4.65
N LEU A 65 -15.02 15.20 -3.78
CA LEU A 65 -15.17 13.77 -3.54
C LEU A 65 -16.55 13.45 -2.92
N ALA A 66 -16.98 14.23 -1.93
CA ALA A 66 -18.29 14.04 -1.31
C ALA A 66 -19.44 14.20 -2.33
N ALA A 67 -19.36 15.19 -3.22
CA ALA A 67 -20.32 15.38 -4.30
C ALA A 67 -20.31 14.18 -5.27
N CYS A 68 -19.12 13.71 -5.67
CA CYS A 68 -18.95 12.56 -6.54
C CYS A 68 -19.56 11.28 -5.94
N LEU A 69 -19.29 10.99 -4.66
CA LEU A 69 -19.82 9.82 -3.98
C LEU A 69 -21.34 9.86 -3.80
N LYS A 70 -21.92 11.02 -3.48
CA LYS A 70 -23.37 11.22 -3.42
C LYS A 70 -24.02 10.96 -4.79
N ASN A 71 -23.45 11.50 -5.86
CA ASN A 71 -23.91 11.25 -7.23
C ASN A 71 -23.77 9.77 -7.64
N GLY A 72 -22.77 9.07 -7.07
CA GLY A 72 -22.56 7.63 -7.23
C GLY A 72 -23.49 6.75 -6.39
N GLY A 73 -24.46 7.32 -5.67
CA GLY A 73 -25.50 6.59 -4.94
C GLY A 73 -25.20 6.31 -3.47
N ALA A 74 -24.19 6.93 -2.86
CA ALA A 74 -23.97 6.83 -1.42
C ALA A 74 -25.19 7.40 -0.66
N ALA A 75 -25.67 6.69 0.37
CA ALA A 75 -26.84 7.10 1.15
C ALA A 75 -26.54 8.33 2.03
N GLY A 76 -25.29 8.53 2.40
CA GLY A 76 -24.80 9.69 3.12
C GLY A 76 -23.30 9.79 3.03
N VAL A 77 -22.78 11.00 2.96
CA VAL A 77 -21.35 11.29 2.98
C VAL A 77 -21.08 12.35 4.01
N THR A 78 -20.21 12.03 4.97
CA THR A 78 -19.72 12.97 6.00
C THR A 78 -18.24 13.27 5.76
N VAL A 79 -17.81 14.47 6.12
CA VAL A 79 -16.43 14.96 5.97
C VAL A 79 -15.96 15.46 7.32
N GLY A 80 -14.77 15.09 7.76
CA GLY A 80 -14.19 15.53 9.03
C GLY A 80 -12.76 15.07 9.24
N GLU A 81 -12.11 15.62 10.26
CA GLU A 81 -10.75 15.21 10.65
C GLU A 81 -10.75 13.89 11.42
N ALA A 82 -9.63 13.16 11.36
CA ALA A 82 -9.48 11.86 12.03
C ALA A 82 -9.58 11.94 13.56
N ASN A 83 -9.28 13.11 14.14
CA ASN A 83 -9.30 13.37 15.58
C ASN A 83 -10.58 14.07 16.05
N ASP A 84 -11.50 14.39 15.15
CA ASP A 84 -12.79 14.91 15.55
C ASP A 84 -13.55 13.80 16.29
N ASP A 85 -13.99 14.06 17.54
CA ASP A 85 -14.83 13.15 18.33
C ASP A 85 -16.18 12.85 17.65
N THR A 86 -16.42 13.50 16.51
CA THR A 86 -17.56 13.25 15.61
C THR A 86 -17.42 12.00 14.73
N VAL A 87 -16.25 11.31 14.71
CA VAL A 87 -16.18 9.96 14.12
C VAL A 87 -17.14 9.06 14.90
N PRO A 88 -18.24 8.58 14.33
CA PRO A 88 -19.30 7.93 15.09
C PRO A 88 -18.77 6.63 15.71
N THR A 89 -18.42 6.66 16.98
CA THR A 89 -18.39 5.48 17.83
C THR A 89 -19.82 5.00 17.95
N THR A 90 -20.06 3.73 17.69
CA THR A 90 -21.36 3.08 17.84
C THR A 90 -22.06 3.55 19.11
N GLY A 91 -23.11 4.38 18.96
CA GLY A 91 -24.04 4.68 20.05
C GLY A 91 -24.19 6.13 20.52
N SER A 92 -23.45 7.11 20.01
CA SER A 92 -23.61 8.50 20.43
C SER A 92 -24.29 9.37 19.36
N ALA A 93 -25.49 9.83 19.65
CA ALA A 93 -26.20 10.80 18.83
C ALA A 93 -25.51 12.18 18.95
N LEU A 94 -24.99 12.70 17.84
CA LEU A 94 -24.41 14.03 17.78
C LEU A 94 -25.49 15.10 17.87
N ARG A 95 -25.40 15.99 18.88
CA ARG A 95 -26.19 17.20 18.97
C ARG A 95 -25.53 18.27 18.08
N GLY A 96 -26.18 18.64 16.96
CA GLY A 96 -25.78 19.76 16.13
C GLY A 96 -25.94 21.09 16.88
N ALA A 97 -25.05 22.05 16.66
CA ALA A 97 -25.22 23.45 17.07
C ALA A 97 -26.36 24.08 16.25
N PRO A 98 -27.16 25.01 16.84
CA PRO A 98 -28.28 25.63 16.12
C PRO A 98 -27.74 26.65 15.11
N GLY A 99 -27.81 26.37 13.85
CA GLY A 99 -27.51 27.35 12.81
C GLY A 99 -27.06 26.79 11.45
N ASP A 100 -26.67 25.54 11.37
CA ASP A 100 -26.25 24.95 10.08
C ASP A 100 -27.34 24.02 9.51
N THR A 101 -27.50 24.12 8.20
CA THR A 101 -28.33 23.26 7.36
C THR A 101 -28.13 21.81 7.71
N ALA A 102 -29.16 21.18 8.25
CA ALA A 102 -29.33 19.82 8.70
C ALA A 102 -28.20 18.85 8.29
N SER A 103 -27.19 18.73 9.16
CA SER A 103 -26.36 17.53 9.22
C SER A 103 -27.29 16.41 9.69
N GLU A 104 -27.82 15.64 8.75
CA GLU A 104 -28.59 14.45 9.11
C GLU A 104 -27.71 13.55 9.95
N THR A 105 -28.05 13.44 11.20
CA THR A 105 -27.40 12.53 12.17
C THR A 105 -27.61 11.12 11.66
N ILE A 106 -26.58 10.53 11.11
CA ILE A 106 -26.63 9.18 10.55
C ILE A 106 -26.48 8.19 11.72
N PRO A 107 -27.50 7.43 12.12
CA PRO A 107 -27.40 6.45 13.18
C PRO A 107 -26.51 5.27 12.74
N GLY A 108 -25.47 4.95 13.51
CA GLY A 108 -24.51 3.86 13.27
C GLY A 108 -23.31 4.27 12.40
N GLY A 109 -22.18 3.56 12.49
CA GLY A 109 -20.92 3.86 11.81
C GLY A 109 -21.00 3.92 10.29
N ALA A 110 -20.03 4.54 9.64
CA ALA A 110 -19.90 4.50 8.19
C ALA A 110 -19.52 3.09 7.72
N ALA A 111 -20.04 2.68 6.57
CA ALA A 111 -19.63 1.41 5.96
C ALA A 111 -18.24 1.55 5.33
N TYR A 112 -17.92 2.74 4.80
CA TYR A 112 -16.64 2.98 4.16
C TYR A 112 -15.98 4.24 4.68
N TYR A 113 -14.65 4.16 4.85
CA TYR A 113 -13.82 5.29 5.26
C TYR A 113 -12.81 5.59 4.15
N ILE A 114 -12.69 6.87 3.78
CA ILE A 114 -11.74 7.33 2.77
C ILE A 114 -10.83 8.36 3.41
N ARG A 115 -9.55 8.01 3.60
CA ARG A 115 -8.53 8.92 4.11
C ARG A 115 -7.91 9.70 2.97
N LEU A 116 -7.89 11.03 3.09
CA LEU A 116 -7.19 11.92 2.17
C LEU A 116 -5.68 11.92 2.50
N ALA A 117 -4.86 12.12 1.47
CA ALA A 117 -3.42 12.21 1.65
C ALA A 117 -3.05 13.44 2.51
N GLY A 118 -2.13 13.26 3.46
CA GLY A 118 -1.61 14.33 4.33
C GLY A 118 -2.36 14.53 5.65
N GLY A 119 -3.52 13.88 5.84
CA GLY A 119 -4.23 13.85 7.12
C GLY A 119 -3.59 12.88 8.12
N GLU A 120 -3.94 13.02 9.39
CA GLU A 120 -3.54 12.08 10.44
C GLU A 120 -4.07 10.66 10.12
N GLU A 121 -3.26 9.65 10.40
CA GLU A 121 -3.63 8.25 10.17
C GLU A 121 -4.38 7.71 11.40
N PRO A 122 -5.70 7.42 11.29
CA PRO A 122 -6.46 6.90 12.42
C PRO A 122 -6.09 5.45 12.70
N ALA A 123 -6.16 5.03 13.95
CA ALA A 123 -6.11 3.63 14.30
C ALA A 123 -7.34 2.89 13.76
N LEU A 124 -7.18 1.68 13.22
CA LEU A 124 -8.29 0.88 12.68
C LEU A 124 -9.40 0.63 13.73
N ALA A 125 -9.03 0.48 15.00
CA ALA A 125 -10.00 0.29 16.10
C ALA A 125 -11.04 1.42 16.22
N ARG A 126 -10.77 2.62 15.67
CA ARG A 126 -11.72 3.74 15.62
C ARG A 126 -12.73 3.61 14.48
N LEU A 127 -12.49 2.72 13.51
CA LEU A 127 -13.32 2.53 12.33
C LEU A 127 -14.30 1.35 12.52
N THR A 128 -14.92 1.27 13.70
CA THR A 128 -15.82 0.16 14.04
C THR A 128 -17.00 0.06 13.08
N GLY A 129 -17.28 -1.16 12.61
CA GLY A 129 -18.35 -1.44 11.65
C GLY A 129 -18.00 -1.11 10.20
N ALA A 130 -16.73 -0.76 9.89
CA ALA A 130 -16.29 -0.57 8.52
C ALA A 130 -16.37 -1.87 7.71
N GLU A 131 -16.86 -1.77 6.49
CA GLU A 131 -16.79 -2.82 5.47
C GLU A 131 -15.55 -2.64 4.58
N GLY A 132 -14.99 -1.42 4.55
CA GLY A 132 -13.80 -1.13 3.77
C GLY A 132 -13.17 0.23 4.05
N VAL A 133 -11.90 0.31 3.68
CA VAL A 133 -11.04 1.50 3.88
C VAL A 133 -10.32 1.83 2.58
N CYS A 134 -10.34 3.11 2.20
CA CYS A 134 -9.54 3.66 1.13
C CYS A 134 -8.55 4.66 1.72
N ASP A 135 -7.27 4.54 1.36
CA ASP A 135 -6.25 5.52 1.74
C ASP A 135 -5.59 6.09 0.49
N LEU A 136 -5.78 7.38 0.26
CA LEU A 136 -5.28 8.06 -0.93
C LEU A 136 -3.80 8.43 -0.86
N THR A 137 -3.10 8.02 0.19
CA THR A 137 -1.65 8.12 0.26
C THR A 137 -1.03 7.26 -0.85
N VAL A 138 -0.12 7.86 -1.62
CA VAL A 138 0.57 7.14 -2.72
C VAL A 138 1.92 6.58 -2.30
N LEU A 139 2.48 7.07 -1.21
CA LEU A 139 3.71 6.58 -0.58
C LEU A 139 3.63 6.79 0.95
N PRO A 140 3.76 5.73 1.75
CA PRO A 140 3.97 4.34 1.35
C PRO A 140 2.85 3.81 0.45
N LEU A 141 3.12 2.80 -0.36
CA LEU A 141 2.11 2.19 -1.25
C LEU A 141 0.92 1.59 -0.47
N ARG A 142 1.18 1.14 0.74
CA ARG A 142 0.19 0.72 1.74
C ARG A 142 0.55 1.37 3.08
N SER A 143 -0.32 2.21 3.58
CA SER A 143 -0.21 2.80 4.92
C SER A 143 -0.43 1.75 6.01
N ARG A 144 -0.16 2.10 7.25
CA ARG A 144 -0.46 1.23 8.39
C ARG A 144 -1.95 0.91 8.45
N LEU A 145 -2.79 1.90 8.21
CA LEU A 145 -4.24 1.75 8.17
C LEU A 145 -4.68 0.69 7.14
N LEU A 146 -4.12 0.71 5.92
CA LEU A 146 -4.44 -0.30 4.91
C LEU A 146 -3.95 -1.69 5.30
N LEU A 147 -2.77 -1.81 5.91
CA LEU A 147 -2.24 -3.08 6.38
C LEU A 147 -3.12 -3.68 7.48
N ASP A 148 -3.53 -2.87 8.46
CA ASP A 148 -4.40 -3.30 9.55
C ASP A 148 -5.81 -3.67 9.02
N ALA A 149 -6.31 -2.94 8.02
CA ALA A 149 -7.59 -3.23 7.36
C ALA A 149 -7.53 -4.55 6.55
N GLU A 150 -6.42 -4.82 5.86
CA GLU A 150 -6.20 -6.09 5.17
C GLU A 150 -6.14 -7.27 6.16
N GLU A 151 -5.49 -7.09 7.32
CA GLU A 151 -5.46 -8.11 8.39
C GLU A 151 -6.83 -8.36 9.02
N ALA A 152 -7.74 -7.38 8.95
CA ALA A 152 -9.13 -7.48 9.41
C ALA A 152 -10.11 -7.95 8.31
N ASP A 153 -9.61 -8.41 7.14
CA ASP A 153 -10.41 -8.82 5.98
C ASP A 153 -11.38 -7.76 5.45
N LEU A 154 -11.06 -6.46 5.64
CA LEU A 154 -11.84 -5.38 5.07
C LEU A 154 -11.48 -5.15 3.59
N LEU A 155 -12.42 -4.58 2.82
CA LEU A 155 -12.10 -4.07 1.49
C LEU A 155 -11.07 -2.95 1.60
N THR A 156 -10.02 -2.99 0.78
CA THR A 156 -8.98 -1.97 0.79
C THR A 156 -8.75 -1.38 -0.59
N SER A 157 -8.52 -0.06 -0.65
CA SER A 157 -8.10 0.64 -1.86
C SER A 157 -6.97 1.62 -1.52
N GLY A 158 -5.86 1.55 -2.26
CA GLY A 158 -4.75 2.51 -2.13
C GLY A 158 -4.83 3.64 -3.13
N GLY A 159 -3.99 4.68 -2.97
CA GLY A 159 -4.03 5.91 -3.77
C GLY A 159 -3.51 5.78 -5.22
N VAL A 160 -2.79 4.72 -5.57
CA VAL A 160 -2.12 4.63 -6.89
C VAL A 160 -3.11 4.47 -8.03
N TYR A 161 -4.10 3.59 -7.92
CA TYR A 161 -5.10 3.41 -8.98
C TYR A 161 -5.99 4.64 -9.15
N PRO A 162 -6.58 5.23 -8.09
CA PRO A 162 -7.27 6.50 -8.17
C PRO A 162 -6.50 7.58 -8.91
N LEU A 163 -5.23 7.74 -8.58
CA LEU A 163 -4.38 8.74 -9.22
C LEU A 163 -4.09 8.42 -10.68
N ALA A 164 -3.84 7.16 -11.02
CA ALA A 164 -3.65 6.74 -12.41
C ALA A 164 -4.90 6.96 -13.26
N ALA A 165 -6.08 6.67 -12.71
CA ALA A 165 -7.35 6.93 -13.36
C ALA A 165 -7.58 8.44 -13.60
N ALA A 166 -7.30 9.27 -12.60
CA ALA A 166 -7.39 10.73 -12.72
C ALA A 166 -6.41 11.29 -13.79
N VAL A 167 -5.16 10.84 -13.79
CA VAL A 167 -4.18 11.19 -14.84
C VAL A 167 -4.67 10.73 -16.21
N GLY A 168 -5.29 9.56 -16.30
CA GLY A 168 -5.91 9.05 -17.52
C GLY A 168 -7.05 9.93 -18.02
N ILE A 169 -7.88 10.46 -17.12
CA ILE A 169 -8.96 11.42 -17.47
C ILE A 169 -8.37 12.71 -18.06
N VAL A 170 -7.36 13.30 -17.39
CA VAL A 170 -6.67 14.51 -17.89
C VAL A 170 -6.07 14.25 -19.28
N ARG A 171 -5.40 13.11 -19.44
CA ARG A 171 -4.83 12.70 -20.73
C ARG A 171 -5.89 12.55 -21.82
N GLY A 172 -7.01 11.94 -21.48
CA GLY A 172 -8.14 11.76 -22.40
C GLY A 172 -8.70 13.09 -22.92
N ARG A 173 -8.80 14.10 -22.05
CA ARG A 173 -9.21 15.45 -22.46
C ARG A 173 -8.21 16.11 -23.42
N ILE A 174 -6.92 15.95 -23.17
CA ILE A 174 -5.86 16.56 -24.01
C ILE A 174 -5.77 15.86 -25.36
N LEU A 175 -5.87 14.52 -25.39
CA LEU A 175 -5.68 13.73 -26.61
C LEU A 175 -6.99 13.37 -27.34
N GLY A 176 -8.14 13.71 -26.75
CA GLY A 176 -9.46 13.39 -27.31
C GLY A 176 -9.89 11.93 -27.17
N THR A 177 -9.13 11.10 -26.44
CA THR A 177 -9.42 9.67 -26.26
C THR A 177 -9.14 9.24 -24.84
N ALA A 178 -10.19 8.85 -24.12
CA ALA A 178 -10.05 8.31 -22.76
C ALA A 178 -9.37 6.93 -22.78
N PRO A 179 -8.46 6.63 -21.84
CA PRO A 179 -7.84 5.33 -21.76
C PRO A 179 -8.87 4.26 -21.35
N ALA A 180 -8.71 3.05 -21.87
CA ALA A 180 -9.50 1.92 -21.44
C ALA A 180 -9.13 1.52 -19.98
N PRO A 181 -10.04 0.92 -19.21
CA PRO A 181 -9.72 0.43 -17.85
C PRO A 181 -8.50 -0.51 -17.79
N SER A 182 -8.33 -1.37 -18.79
CA SER A 182 -7.17 -2.26 -18.91
C SER A 182 -5.85 -1.51 -19.12
N GLU A 183 -5.88 -0.37 -19.79
CA GLU A 183 -4.70 0.50 -19.98
C GLU A 183 -4.32 1.16 -18.64
N ILE A 184 -5.29 1.62 -17.88
CA ILE A 184 -5.07 2.15 -16.53
C ILE A 184 -4.45 1.07 -15.63
N GLU A 185 -4.95 -0.15 -15.68
CA GLU A 185 -4.41 -1.27 -14.90
C GLU A 185 -2.95 -1.60 -15.26
N GLU A 186 -2.61 -1.56 -16.54
CA GLU A 186 -1.24 -1.78 -16.97
C GLU A 186 -0.30 -0.67 -16.50
N VAL A 187 -0.74 0.59 -16.56
CA VAL A 187 -0.01 1.75 -16.01
C VAL A 187 0.24 1.59 -14.52
N VAL A 188 -0.80 1.22 -13.76
CA VAL A 188 -0.69 0.95 -12.31
C VAL A 188 0.30 -0.19 -12.05
N ARG A 189 0.21 -1.29 -12.80
CA ARG A 189 1.12 -2.44 -12.66
C ARG A 189 2.57 -2.05 -12.92
N ARG A 190 2.84 -1.26 -13.98
CA ARG A 190 4.18 -0.73 -14.28
C ARG A 190 4.69 0.18 -13.17
N TYR A 191 3.82 1.06 -12.67
CA TYR A 191 4.18 1.95 -11.56
C TYR A 191 4.53 1.15 -10.31
N LEU A 192 3.69 0.21 -9.89
CA LEU A 192 3.91 -0.62 -8.71
C LEU A 192 5.18 -1.44 -8.83
N ARG A 193 5.46 -2.05 -10.00
CA ARG A 193 6.72 -2.76 -10.25
C ARG A 193 7.94 -1.85 -10.08
N GLY A 194 7.87 -0.60 -10.51
CA GLY A 194 8.96 0.37 -10.36
C GLY A 194 9.09 0.96 -8.95
N ALA A 195 7.98 1.18 -8.26
CA ALA A 195 7.93 1.84 -6.96
C ALA A 195 8.07 0.88 -5.77
N SER A 196 7.61 -0.37 -5.90
CA SER A 196 7.68 -1.34 -4.80
C SER A 196 9.11 -1.73 -4.48
N ASP A 197 9.40 -1.83 -3.20
CA ASP A 197 10.68 -2.32 -2.68
C ASP A 197 10.65 -3.87 -2.60
N ILE A 198 11.84 -4.48 -2.56
CA ILE A 198 12.00 -5.91 -2.28
C ILE A 198 12.93 -6.03 -1.09
N ALA A 199 12.49 -6.64 -0.01
CA ALA A 199 13.34 -6.97 1.13
C ALA A 199 13.61 -8.47 1.17
N VAL A 200 14.86 -8.81 1.31
CA VAL A 200 15.34 -10.19 1.47
C VAL A 200 15.86 -10.34 2.90
N THR A 201 15.44 -11.37 3.57
CA THR A 201 15.95 -11.74 4.90
C THR A 201 16.22 -13.24 4.96
N GLY A 202 16.98 -13.66 5.94
CA GLY A 202 17.33 -15.06 6.20
C GLY A 202 18.22 -15.17 7.41
N LEU A 203 18.52 -16.39 7.81
CA LEU A 203 19.51 -16.63 8.86
C LEU A 203 20.94 -16.41 8.34
N LEU A 204 21.82 -16.02 9.22
CA LEU A 204 23.24 -15.88 8.89
C LEU A 204 23.80 -17.21 8.36
N GLY A 205 24.38 -17.16 7.18
CA GLY A 205 24.95 -18.34 6.51
C GLY A 205 23.99 -19.10 5.60
N ASP A 206 22.71 -18.72 5.48
CA ASP A 206 21.71 -19.41 4.65
C ASP A 206 21.64 -18.91 3.20
N GLY A 207 22.59 -18.07 2.80
CA GLY A 207 22.68 -17.58 1.42
C GLY A 207 21.85 -16.33 1.13
N ALA A 208 21.08 -15.78 2.06
CA ALA A 208 20.24 -14.59 1.84
C ALA A 208 21.04 -13.41 1.28
N SER A 209 22.27 -13.16 1.74
CA SER A 209 23.15 -12.11 1.21
C SER A 209 23.51 -12.36 -0.26
N ALA A 210 23.90 -13.59 -0.61
CA ALA A 210 24.26 -13.93 -1.99
C ALA A 210 23.04 -13.85 -2.93
N VAL A 211 21.87 -14.27 -2.46
CA VAL A 211 20.59 -14.13 -3.19
C VAL A 211 20.23 -12.67 -3.40
N ALA A 212 20.34 -11.82 -2.35
CA ALA A 212 20.04 -10.39 -2.46
C ALA A 212 20.99 -9.70 -3.43
N GLU A 213 22.29 -10.02 -3.42
CA GLU A 213 23.26 -9.48 -4.38
C GLU A 213 22.98 -9.95 -5.81
N ALA A 214 22.63 -11.23 -5.99
CA ALA A 214 22.23 -11.76 -7.29
C ALA A 214 20.97 -11.06 -7.81
N LEU A 215 19.97 -10.85 -6.95
CA LEU A 215 18.73 -10.15 -7.27
C LEU A 215 18.98 -8.66 -7.62
N SER A 216 19.88 -7.98 -6.91
CA SER A 216 20.29 -6.61 -7.21
C SER A 216 20.90 -6.50 -8.62
N ARG A 217 21.83 -7.41 -8.96
CA ARG A 217 22.43 -7.47 -10.31
C ARG A 217 21.38 -7.76 -11.39
N LEU A 218 20.48 -8.71 -11.14
CA LEU A 218 19.42 -9.08 -12.08
C LEU A 218 18.46 -7.92 -12.35
N THR A 219 18.07 -7.20 -11.31
CA THR A 219 17.01 -6.17 -11.36
C THR A 219 17.54 -4.75 -11.58
N ARG A 220 18.84 -4.54 -11.40
CA ARG A 220 19.52 -3.24 -11.37
C ARG A 220 18.94 -2.26 -10.32
N ARG A 221 18.35 -2.80 -9.26
CA ARG A 221 17.81 -1.98 -8.15
C ARG A 221 18.95 -1.55 -7.23
N PRO A 222 18.88 -0.32 -6.68
CA PRO A 222 19.80 0.11 -5.64
C PRO A 222 19.74 -0.87 -4.47
N PHE A 223 20.91 -1.35 -4.04
CA PHE A 223 21.03 -2.34 -2.98
C PHE A 223 21.40 -1.67 -1.65
N VAL A 224 20.64 -1.96 -0.60
CA VAL A 224 20.82 -1.39 0.73
C VAL A 224 20.86 -2.51 1.77
N ARG A 225 21.94 -2.55 2.57
CA ARG A 225 22.01 -3.42 3.74
C ARG A 225 21.42 -2.69 4.94
N VAL A 226 20.52 -3.35 5.65
CA VAL A 226 19.80 -2.77 6.79
C VAL A 226 20.14 -3.56 8.05
N GLY A 227 20.91 -2.92 8.93
CA GLY A 227 21.18 -3.38 10.28
C GLY A 227 20.39 -2.56 11.30
N ARG A 228 20.45 -2.96 12.58
CA ARG A 228 19.73 -2.26 13.68
C ARG A 228 20.06 -0.78 13.79
N GLY A 229 21.27 -0.37 13.41
CA GLY A 229 21.76 1.00 13.58
C GLY A 229 21.34 1.98 12.48
N ASN A 230 20.83 1.52 11.32
CA ASN A 230 20.50 2.36 10.18
C ASN A 230 19.08 2.17 9.62
N VAL A 231 18.17 1.58 10.39
CA VAL A 231 16.79 1.27 9.95
C VAL A 231 16.08 2.51 9.42
N ALA A 232 16.01 3.58 10.21
CA ALA A 232 15.30 4.80 9.84
C ALA A 232 15.91 5.48 8.59
N GLU A 233 17.24 5.54 8.50
CA GLU A 233 17.95 6.11 7.35
C GLU A 233 17.76 5.27 6.09
N ALA A 234 17.87 3.95 6.21
CA ALA A 234 17.75 3.04 5.08
C ALA A 234 16.37 3.11 4.42
N PHE A 235 15.30 3.31 5.20
CA PHE A 235 13.94 3.39 4.69
C PHE A 235 13.49 4.82 4.34
N ALA A 236 14.26 5.83 4.71
CA ALA A 236 13.94 7.22 4.33
C ALA A 236 14.07 7.42 2.80
N GLY A 237 13.08 8.04 2.19
CA GLY A 237 13.17 8.60 0.84
C GLY A 237 12.78 7.66 -0.30
N ALA A 238 13.72 7.25 -1.16
CA ALA A 238 13.44 6.64 -2.45
C ALA A 238 12.75 5.27 -2.35
N THR A 239 11.96 4.92 -3.37
CA THR A 239 11.28 3.65 -3.57
C THR A 239 11.97 2.84 -4.68
N GLY A 240 11.58 1.59 -4.87
CA GLY A 240 12.12 0.72 -5.91
C GLY A 240 13.50 0.14 -5.58
N ARG A 241 13.82 -0.01 -4.30
CA ARG A 241 15.09 -0.52 -3.80
C ARG A 241 15.04 -2.01 -3.48
N LEU A 242 16.20 -2.56 -3.32
CA LEU A 242 16.40 -3.91 -2.77
C LEU A 242 17.08 -3.80 -1.40
N PHE A 243 16.46 -4.36 -0.39
CA PHE A 243 16.99 -4.42 0.96
C PHE A 243 17.47 -5.82 1.29
N LEU A 244 18.62 -5.91 1.96
CA LEU A 244 19.00 -7.07 2.74
C LEU A 244 18.80 -6.72 4.22
N LEU A 245 17.83 -7.35 4.87
CA LEU A 245 17.57 -7.18 6.29
C LEU A 245 18.44 -8.15 7.10
N GLU A 246 19.29 -7.62 7.95
CA GLU A 246 20.02 -8.42 8.92
C GLU A 246 19.05 -9.05 9.94
N GLU A 247 19.43 -10.20 10.49
CA GLU A 247 18.58 -11.01 11.38
C GLU A 247 17.93 -10.21 12.53
N GLY A 248 18.69 -9.30 13.12
CA GLY A 248 18.17 -8.48 14.21
C GLY A 248 17.15 -7.43 13.81
N VAL A 249 17.13 -6.99 12.54
CA VAL A 249 16.15 -6.06 11.97
C VAL A 249 14.85 -6.79 11.67
N ALA A 250 14.94 -8.00 11.16
CA ALA A 250 13.76 -8.81 10.86
C ALA A 250 12.93 -9.19 12.11
N ALA A 251 13.49 -9.02 13.30
CA ALA A 251 12.77 -9.18 14.56
C ALA A 251 12.09 -7.87 15.04
N ASP A 252 12.30 -6.74 14.36
CA ASP A 252 11.69 -5.45 14.69
C ASP A 252 10.38 -5.25 13.90
N PRO A 253 9.20 -5.29 14.56
CA PRO A 253 7.91 -5.14 13.89
C PRO A 253 7.75 -3.80 13.17
N ALA A 254 8.31 -2.72 13.69
CA ALA A 254 8.20 -1.39 13.10
C ALA A 254 8.99 -1.30 11.77
N ALA A 255 10.23 -1.85 11.76
CA ALA A 255 11.03 -1.94 10.55
C ALA A 255 10.33 -2.78 9.48
N LEU A 256 9.76 -3.91 9.87
CA LEU A 256 9.05 -4.81 8.96
C LEU A 256 7.77 -4.19 8.40
N ALA A 257 6.98 -3.48 9.21
CA ALA A 257 5.80 -2.78 8.75
C ALA A 257 6.14 -1.75 7.65
N THR A 258 7.27 -1.04 7.79
CA THR A 258 7.75 -0.08 6.77
C THR A 258 8.09 -0.77 5.46
N VAL A 259 8.78 -1.90 5.50
CA VAL A 259 9.12 -2.69 4.30
C VAL A 259 7.86 -3.20 3.61
N VAL A 260 6.96 -3.82 4.37
CA VAL A 260 5.72 -4.40 3.86
C VAL A 260 4.79 -3.33 3.28
N GLY A 261 4.78 -2.13 3.86
CA GLY A 261 4.01 -0.98 3.35
C GLY A 261 4.45 -0.54 1.95
N ASN A 262 5.72 -0.72 1.59
CA ASN A 262 6.25 -0.28 0.29
C ASN A 262 6.52 -1.41 -0.71
N GLY A 263 6.37 -2.67 -0.34
CA GLY A 263 6.71 -3.73 -1.27
C GLY A 263 6.54 -5.13 -0.71
N ARG A 264 7.50 -6.00 -1.02
CA ARG A 264 7.51 -7.41 -0.61
C ARG A 264 8.67 -7.72 0.31
N CYS A 265 8.40 -8.50 1.35
CA CYS A 265 9.42 -9.11 2.19
C CYS A 265 9.48 -10.61 1.89
N VAL A 266 10.67 -11.13 1.60
CA VAL A 266 10.88 -12.55 1.30
C VAL A 266 11.89 -13.16 2.25
N PHE A 267 11.59 -14.35 2.72
CA PHE A 267 12.48 -15.13 3.56
C PHE A 267 13.23 -16.19 2.72
N VAL A 268 14.55 -16.16 2.76
CA VAL A 268 15.42 -17.18 2.15
C VAL A 268 15.74 -18.22 3.23
N ALA A 269 15.19 -19.41 3.03
CA ALA A 269 15.32 -20.53 3.95
C ALA A 269 16.41 -21.52 3.47
N PRO A 270 17.12 -22.21 4.36
CA PRO A 270 17.95 -23.33 3.98
C PRO A 270 17.09 -24.48 3.44
N PRO A 271 17.69 -25.45 2.70
CA PRO A 271 16.98 -26.64 2.28
C PRO A 271 16.32 -27.37 3.44
N LEU A 272 15.05 -27.74 3.30
CA LEU A 272 14.29 -28.40 4.35
C LEU A 272 14.95 -29.69 4.87
N ASP A 273 15.66 -30.39 4.00
CA ASP A 273 16.38 -31.61 4.37
C ASP A 273 17.54 -31.35 5.33
N THR A 274 18.12 -30.15 5.32
CA THR A 274 19.18 -29.76 6.27
C THR A 274 18.64 -29.44 7.67
N LEU A 275 17.31 -29.34 7.81
CA LEU A 275 16.62 -29.00 9.04
C LEU A 275 16.00 -30.22 9.71
N LYS A 276 16.01 -31.40 9.06
CA LYS A 276 15.48 -32.65 9.62
C LYS A 276 16.39 -33.19 10.72
N GLU A 277 15.78 -33.81 11.71
CA GLU A 277 16.52 -34.50 12.77
C GLU A 277 17.40 -35.59 12.17
N GLY A 278 18.72 -35.52 12.45
CA GLY A 278 19.72 -36.47 11.98
C GLY A 278 20.48 -36.11 10.70
N GLY A 279 20.11 -35.03 10.01
CA GLY A 279 20.72 -34.67 8.71
C GLY A 279 21.50 -33.35 8.67
N GLY A 280 21.59 -32.60 9.76
CA GLY A 280 22.19 -31.26 9.79
C GLY A 280 22.70 -30.82 11.15
N ASP A 281 23.14 -29.57 11.26
CA ASP A 281 23.53 -28.94 12.51
C ASP A 281 22.30 -28.71 13.43
N PRO A 282 22.22 -29.40 14.59
CA PRO A 282 21.10 -29.26 15.50
C PRO A 282 20.90 -27.83 16.04
N ALA A 283 21.98 -27.07 16.21
CA ALA A 283 21.92 -25.68 16.67
C ALA A 283 21.29 -24.78 15.61
N ARG A 284 21.62 -24.99 14.34
CA ARG A 284 21.03 -24.28 13.20
C ARG A 284 19.54 -24.61 13.07
N ALA A 285 19.16 -25.88 13.19
CA ALA A 285 17.77 -26.30 13.16
C ALA A 285 16.94 -25.70 14.32
N ALA A 286 17.50 -25.64 15.53
CA ALA A 286 16.87 -25.01 16.67
C ALA A 286 16.68 -23.50 16.47
N ARG A 287 17.70 -22.81 15.95
CA ARG A 287 17.65 -21.39 15.64
C ARG A 287 16.62 -21.10 14.55
N TYR A 288 16.56 -21.89 13.48
CA TYR A 288 15.55 -21.77 12.44
C TYR A 288 14.13 -21.86 13.03
N ARG A 289 13.86 -22.89 13.85
CA ARG A 289 12.55 -23.06 14.52
C ARG A 289 12.18 -21.87 15.42
N SER A 290 13.15 -21.29 16.13
CA SER A 290 12.90 -20.16 17.04
C SER A 290 12.50 -18.86 16.30
N VAL A 291 12.93 -18.67 15.05
CA VAL A 291 12.65 -17.45 14.28
C VAL A 291 11.60 -17.65 13.19
N LEU A 292 11.27 -18.89 12.84
CA LEU A 292 10.35 -19.21 11.75
C LEU A 292 9.00 -18.52 11.92
N GLY A 293 8.45 -18.50 13.15
CA GLY A 293 7.18 -17.84 13.44
C GLY A 293 7.22 -16.34 13.17
N ILE A 294 8.36 -15.69 13.45
CA ILE A 294 8.55 -14.26 13.16
C ILE A 294 8.56 -14.04 11.64
N TYR A 295 9.38 -14.80 10.91
CA TYR A 295 9.52 -14.62 9.47
C TYR A 295 8.24 -14.99 8.70
N THR A 296 7.52 -16.02 9.10
CA THR A 296 6.25 -16.40 8.46
C THR A 296 5.13 -15.39 8.73
N ALA A 297 5.18 -14.67 9.86
CA ALA A 297 4.21 -13.61 10.15
C ALA A 297 4.43 -12.34 9.30
N PHE A 298 5.67 -12.07 8.86
CA PHE A 298 6.03 -10.82 8.19
C PHE A 298 6.39 -10.98 6.72
N CYS A 299 6.98 -12.12 6.34
CA CYS A 299 7.40 -12.32 4.96
C CYS A 299 6.23 -12.81 4.12
N ASP A 300 6.09 -12.23 2.94
CA ASP A 300 5.05 -12.60 1.98
C ASP A 300 5.26 -14.00 1.41
N ARG A 301 6.53 -14.45 1.33
CA ARG A 301 6.91 -15.79 0.86
C ARG A 301 8.24 -16.26 1.43
N THR A 302 8.35 -17.59 1.52
CA THR A 302 9.59 -18.30 1.81
C THR A 302 10.12 -18.94 0.53
N TYR A 303 11.42 -18.77 0.26
CA TYR A 303 12.13 -19.40 -0.83
C TYR A 303 13.23 -20.31 -0.30
N GLU A 304 13.13 -21.58 -0.60
CA GLU A 304 14.20 -22.53 -0.31
C GLU A 304 15.40 -22.24 -1.22
N HIS A 305 16.58 -22.07 -0.60
CA HIS A 305 17.84 -21.84 -1.29
C HIS A 305 18.64 -23.16 -1.39
N THR A 306 18.71 -23.69 -2.59
CA THR A 306 19.31 -25.01 -2.88
C THR A 306 20.77 -24.93 -3.36
N GLY A 307 21.44 -23.79 -3.18
CA GLY A 307 22.86 -23.59 -3.45
C GLY A 307 23.19 -22.64 -4.60
N ASP A 308 22.31 -22.42 -5.59
CA ASP A 308 22.50 -21.38 -6.62
C ASP A 308 21.73 -20.08 -6.29
N PRO A 309 22.44 -18.99 -5.90
CA PRO A 309 21.81 -17.71 -5.62
C PRO A 309 21.10 -17.10 -6.82
N GLN A 310 21.57 -17.39 -8.04
CA GLN A 310 20.98 -16.85 -9.29
C GLN A 310 19.61 -17.46 -9.55
N ASP A 311 19.46 -18.77 -9.33
CA ASP A 311 18.17 -19.44 -9.50
C ASP A 311 17.15 -18.93 -8.49
N THR A 312 17.52 -18.85 -7.21
CA THR A 312 16.63 -18.31 -6.17
C THR A 312 16.26 -16.85 -6.46
N ALA A 313 17.21 -16.02 -6.92
CA ALA A 313 16.95 -14.63 -7.31
C ALA A 313 15.96 -14.53 -8.48
N ARG A 314 16.07 -15.40 -9.51
CA ARG A 314 15.12 -15.43 -10.63
C ARG A 314 13.71 -15.78 -10.16
N ARG A 315 13.54 -16.81 -9.33
CA ARG A 315 12.24 -17.19 -8.78
C ARG A 315 11.58 -16.05 -7.99
N ILE A 316 12.35 -15.35 -7.15
CA ILE A 316 11.88 -14.17 -6.42
C ILE A 316 11.43 -13.07 -7.40
N TRP A 317 12.25 -12.82 -8.43
CA TRP A 317 11.95 -11.78 -9.42
C TRP A 317 10.71 -12.09 -10.26
N ASP A 318 10.57 -13.33 -10.73
CA ASP A 318 9.41 -13.75 -11.52
C ASP A 318 8.10 -13.63 -10.72
N ASP A 319 8.14 -14.01 -9.45
CA ASP A 319 6.99 -13.84 -8.55
C ASP A 319 6.68 -12.37 -8.27
N PHE A 320 7.72 -11.54 -8.09
CA PHE A 320 7.56 -10.10 -7.92
C PHE A 320 6.94 -9.43 -9.16
N LEU A 321 7.33 -9.84 -10.37
CA LEU A 321 6.75 -9.31 -11.60
C LEU A 321 5.26 -9.64 -11.75
N ARG A 322 4.81 -10.77 -11.20
CA ARG A 322 3.39 -11.15 -11.18
C ARG A 322 2.59 -10.32 -10.18
N ALA A 323 3.15 -10.13 -8.98
CA ALA A 323 2.52 -9.38 -7.90
C ALA A 323 3.57 -8.58 -7.11
N PRO A 324 3.75 -7.28 -7.41
CA PRO A 324 4.74 -6.44 -6.72
C PRO A 324 4.51 -6.30 -5.22
N TYR A 325 3.28 -6.47 -4.77
CA TYR A 325 2.92 -6.71 -3.37
C TYR A 325 1.73 -7.68 -3.30
N LEU A 326 1.54 -8.31 -2.15
CA LEU A 326 0.38 -9.16 -1.88
C LEU A 326 -0.49 -8.47 -0.84
N LYS A 327 -1.81 -8.47 -1.07
CA LYS A 327 -2.77 -8.11 -0.01
C LYS A 327 -2.65 -9.18 1.10
N ARG A 328 -2.64 -8.75 2.34
CA ARG A 328 -2.63 -9.64 3.48
C ARG A 328 -4.07 -10.04 3.76
N SER A 329 -4.46 -11.22 3.31
CA SER A 329 -5.66 -11.91 3.79
C SER A 329 -5.25 -13.02 4.73
N LYS A 330 -6.02 -13.24 5.79
CA LYS A 330 -5.84 -14.39 6.69
C LYS A 330 -6.25 -15.67 6.01
#